data_ea061e4c477878b1ebc266b12363d7d7
#
_entry.id   ea061e4c477878b1ebc266b12363d7d7
#
_cell.length_a   1.000
_cell.length_b   1.000
_cell.length_c   1.000
_cell.angle_alpha   90.00
_cell.angle_beta   90.00
_cell.angle_gamma   90.00
#
_symmetry.space_group_name_H-M   'P 1'
#
loop_
_entity.id
_entity.type
_entity.pdbx_description
1 polymer ?
#
loop_
_entity_poly.entity_id
_entity_poly.type
_entity_poly.pdbx_seq_one_letter_code
_entity_poly.pdbx_strand_id
1 'polypeptide(L)'
;MLDLGSIRCSAEPMPLIETLNSLHSLSRVRHEGELRGWQRHAAARLPAMARPLLDMVTLCQNALTFIAPPEPELDRALRLVAGMPDSTVWGELRAAFAGREIPRWLTAFVGSTGQRTGLTAALRSYFRACLLPYWDDVRAGHEQEVVEFSRSVTRHGMRSAVQPLAETIHRPLASGEGPVTLAPSPLWDGEPVGRSFLGGELIVVYPTTAPLPPEPSTPRERQVAMEQLLGHTRAAILHNLTSPCGTTELARRVEMSMPTTSEHIAVLRATGLVTTTRIGKNVRHALTPLGLVLLSGRR
;
A
#
# COMPACT_ATOMS: atom_id res chain seq x y z
N MET A 1 -10.08 -2.00 30.28
CA MET A 1 -8.69 -1.52 30.12
C MET A 1 -8.16 -2.18 28.86
N LEU A 2 -7.70 -1.40 27.88
CA LEU A 2 -7.13 -1.95 26.62
C LEU A 2 -5.99 -2.90 26.95
N ASP A 3 -6.06 -4.13 26.46
CA ASP A 3 -4.91 -5.02 26.47
C ASP A 3 -3.95 -4.56 25.36
N LEU A 4 -2.94 -3.79 25.76
CA LEU A 4 -1.91 -3.27 24.85
C LEU A 4 -1.09 -4.39 24.19
N GLY A 5 -1.10 -5.61 24.76
CA GLY A 5 -0.44 -6.78 24.21
C GLY A 5 -1.16 -7.37 23.00
N SER A 6 -2.43 -7.05 22.80
CA SER A 6 -3.23 -7.48 21.63
C SER A 6 -3.14 -6.54 20.43
N ILE A 7 -2.44 -5.39 20.54
CA ILE A 7 -2.27 -4.42 19.45
C ILE A 7 -1.04 -4.79 18.62
N ARG A 8 -1.24 -4.93 17.31
CA ARG A 8 -0.17 -5.15 16.34
C ARG A 8 -0.33 -4.22 15.14
N CYS A 9 0.76 -3.93 14.44
CA CYS A 9 0.72 -3.30 13.12
C CYS A 9 0.70 -4.40 12.06
N SER A 10 -0.07 -4.20 10.98
CA SER A 10 -0.05 -5.14 9.85
C SER A 10 1.34 -5.16 9.21
N ALA A 11 1.86 -6.35 8.91
CA ALA A 11 3.18 -6.51 8.30
C ALA A 11 3.22 -6.02 6.85
N GLU A 12 2.10 -6.16 6.14
CA GLU A 12 1.95 -5.79 4.73
C GLU A 12 0.61 -5.09 4.50
N PRO A 13 0.51 -4.24 3.46
CA PRO A 13 -0.77 -3.65 3.07
C PRO A 13 -1.71 -4.72 2.53
N MET A 14 -2.99 -4.59 2.81
CA MET A 14 -4.04 -5.54 2.47
C MET A 14 -4.79 -5.05 1.22
N PRO A 15 -4.70 -5.74 0.08
CA PRO A 15 -5.19 -5.24 -1.21
C PRO A 15 -6.65 -4.81 -1.23
N LEU A 16 -7.56 -5.55 -0.58
CA LEU A 16 -8.97 -5.19 -0.57
C LEU A 16 -9.31 -4.13 0.48
N ILE A 17 -8.54 -4.00 1.57
CA ILE A 17 -8.65 -2.86 2.48
C ILE A 17 -8.21 -1.58 1.76
N GLU A 18 -7.07 -1.61 1.05
CA GLU A 18 -6.61 -0.48 0.24
C GLU A 18 -7.60 -0.17 -0.90
N THR A 19 -8.22 -1.17 -1.50
CA THR A 19 -9.31 -0.98 -2.46
C THR A 19 -10.48 -0.23 -1.83
N LEU A 20 -10.94 -0.62 -0.66
CA LEU A 20 -12.04 0.05 0.03
C LEU A 20 -11.67 1.49 0.41
N ASN A 21 -10.46 1.71 0.95
CA ASN A 21 -9.96 3.04 1.31
C ASN A 21 -9.90 3.96 0.09
N SER A 22 -9.37 3.46 -1.01
CA SER A 22 -9.26 4.18 -2.28
C SER A 22 -10.62 4.53 -2.90
N LEU A 23 -11.59 3.62 -2.84
CA LEU A 23 -12.97 3.88 -3.26
C LEU A 23 -13.62 4.98 -2.42
N HIS A 24 -13.38 4.98 -1.10
CA HIS A 24 -13.83 6.07 -0.22
C HIS A 24 -13.18 7.39 -0.59
N SER A 25 -11.87 7.40 -0.85
CA SER A 25 -11.16 8.60 -1.28
C SER A 25 -11.70 9.13 -2.61
N LEU A 26 -11.99 8.25 -3.59
CA LEU A 26 -12.60 8.64 -4.86
C LEU A 26 -14.05 9.15 -4.72
N SER A 27 -14.82 8.63 -3.76
CA SER A 27 -16.22 9.05 -3.53
C SER A 27 -16.33 10.45 -2.90
N ARG A 28 -15.25 10.92 -2.27
CA ARG A 28 -15.16 12.23 -1.62
C ARG A 28 -14.52 13.23 -2.57
N VAL A 29 -15.32 14.06 -3.21
CA VAL A 29 -14.80 15.18 -4.03
C VAL A 29 -14.15 16.20 -3.09
N ARG A 30 -12.84 16.10 -2.87
CA ARG A 30 -12.05 17.15 -2.24
C ARG A 30 -11.31 17.93 -3.30
N HIS A 31 -11.44 19.25 -3.28
CA HIS A 31 -10.74 20.14 -4.23
C HIS A 31 -9.25 20.28 -3.95
N GLU A 32 -8.80 19.91 -2.73
CA GLU A 32 -7.41 19.98 -2.27
C GLU A 32 -7.08 18.73 -1.45
N GLY A 33 -5.83 18.23 -1.56
CA GLY A 33 -5.34 17.10 -0.78
C GLY A 33 -4.21 16.35 -1.50
N GLU A 34 -3.44 15.61 -0.73
CA GLU A 34 -2.27 14.84 -1.19
C GLU A 34 -2.64 13.75 -2.21
N LEU A 35 -3.84 13.18 -2.11
CA LEU A 35 -4.32 12.13 -3.02
C LEU A 35 -4.89 12.64 -4.35
N ARG A 36 -4.95 13.96 -4.57
CA ARG A 36 -5.58 14.55 -5.77
C ARG A 36 -4.98 14.05 -7.09
N GLY A 37 -3.66 13.88 -7.14
CA GLY A 37 -2.99 13.35 -8.33
C GLY A 37 -3.45 11.93 -8.64
N TRP A 38 -3.37 11.06 -7.63
CA TRP A 38 -3.85 9.70 -7.72
C TRP A 38 -5.35 9.62 -8.05
N GLN A 39 -6.20 10.43 -7.41
CA GLN A 39 -7.65 10.47 -7.68
C GLN A 39 -7.96 10.78 -9.15
N ARG A 40 -7.29 11.78 -9.75
CA ARG A 40 -7.45 12.10 -11.19
C ARG A 40 -7.06 10.93 -12.08
N HIS A 41 -5.92 10.31 -11.78
CA HIS A 41 -5.43 9.17 -12.52
C HIS A 41 -6.37 7.96 -12.40
N ALA A 42 -6.81 7.63 -11.19
CA ALA A 42 -7.73 6.53 -10.92
C ALA A 42 -9.12 6.77 -11.56
N ALA A 43 -9.64 7.99 -11.48
CA ALA A 43 -10.92 8.34 -12.11
C ALA A 43 -10.88 8.20 -13.64
N ALA A 44 -9.76 8.57 -14.28
CA ALA A 44 -9.56 8.42 -15.73
C ALA A 44 -9.45 6.95 -16.19
N ARG A 45 -9.05 6.05 -15.29
CA ARG A 45 -8.84 4.61 -15.57
C ARG A 45 -9.90 3.70 -14.94
N LEU A 46 -10.90 4.26 -14.27
CA LEU A 46 -11.94 3.49 -13.60
C LEU A 46 -12.68 2.59 -14.60
N PRO A 47 -12.56 1.25 -14.47
CA PRO A 47 -13.24 0.34 -15.38
C PRO A 47 -14.75 0.45 -15.25
N ALA A 48 -15.48 0.36 -16.36
CA ALA A 48 -16.95 0.44 -16.36
C ALA A 48 -17.60 -0.58 -15.41
N MET A 49 -17.04 -1.81 -15.35
CA MET A 49 -17.51 -2.86 -14.46
C MET A 49 -17.26 -2.60 -12.97
N ALA A 50 -16.36 -1.66 -12.64
CA ALA A 50 -16.04 -1.29 -11.26
C ALA A 50 -16.84 -0.07 -10.75
N ARG A 51 -17.58 0.62 -11.63
CA ARG A 51 -18.43 1.76 -11.22
C ARG A 51 -19.43 1.40 -10.12
N PRO A 52 -20.10 0.23 -10.15
CA PRO A 52 -21.01 -0.14 -9.07
C PRO A 52 -20.33 -0.24 -7.68
N LEU A 53 -19.03 -0.47 -7.61
CA LEU A 53 -18.28 -0.43 -6.33
C LEU A 53 -18.28 0.98 -5.75
N LEU A 54 -18.06 2.00 -6.57
CA LEU A 54 -18.05 3.40 -6.14
C LEU A 54 -19.44 3.82 -5.65
N ASP A 55 -20.50 3.46 -6.41
CA ASP A 55 -21.88 3.72 -6.00
C ASP A 55 -22.23 3.00 -4.69
N MET A 56 -21.80 1.75 -4.53
CA MET A 56 -21.99 0.96 -3.31
C MET A 56 -21.31 1.61 -2.10
N VAL A 57 -20.04 2.01 -2.23
CA VAL A 57 -19.29 2.65 -1.15
C VAL A 57 -19.90 4.01 -0.79
N THR A 58 -20.36 4.78 -1.77
CA THR A 58 -21.04 6.06 -1.56
C THR A 58 -22.34 5.89 -0.79
N LEU A 59 -23.14 4.87 -1.12
CA LEU A 59 -24.42 4.60 -0.46
C LEU A 59 -24.27 4.04 0.96
N CYS A 60 -23.28 3.16 1.16
CA CYS A 60 -23.11 2.41 2.40
C CYS A 60 -22.06 3.03 3.33
N GLN A 61 -21.35 4.05 2.89
CA GLN A 61 -20.27 4.71 3.63
C GLN A 61 -19.23 3.68 4.14
N ASN A 62 -18.83 3.74 5.43
CA ASN A 62 -17.81 2.86 6.00
C ASN A 62 -18.33 1.51 6.51
N ALA A 63 -19.59 1.16 6.22
CA ALA A 63 -20.27 0.01 6.84
C ALA A 63 -19.97 -1.35 6.20
N LEU A 64 -19.25 -1.39 5.07
CA LEU A 64 -19.02 -2.62 4.33
C LEU A 64 -17.63 -3.21 4.60
N THR A 65 -17.56 -4.20 5.47
CA THR A 65 -16.31 -4.92 5.76
C THR A 65 -16.19 -6.22 4.96
N PHE A 66 -17.30 -6.81 4.54
CA PHE A 66 -17.32 -8.08 3.79
C PHE A 66 -16.58 -8.03 2.44
N ILE A 67 -16.43 -6.86 1.83
CA ILE A 67 -15.70 -6.71 0.55
C ILE A 67 -14.19 -6.55 0.73
N ALA A 68 -13.72 -6.37 1.95
CA ALA A 68 -12.32 -6.04 2.25
C ALA A 68 -11.76 -6.91 3.38
N PRO A 69 -11.80 -8.27 3.27
CA PRO A 69 -11.23 -9.13 4.30
C PRO A 69 -9.73 -8.82 4.50
N PRO A 70 -9.23 -8.93 5.76
CA PRO A 70 -7.85 -8.64 6.11
C PRO A 70 -6.89 -9.74 5.64
N GLU A 71 -6.62 -9.74 4.36
CA GLU A 71 -5.81 -10.74 3.69
C GLU A 71 -4.77 -10.08 2.78
N PRO A 72 -3.46 -10.34 2.94
CA PRO A 72 -2.40 -9.69 2.16
C PRO A 72 -2.29 -10.18 0.71
N GLU A 73 -2.84 -11.36 0.39
CA GLU A 73 -2.85 -11.89 -0.97
C GLU A 73 -4.18 -11.59 -1.68
N LEU A 74 -4.16 -10.86 -2.79
CA LEU A 74 -5.36 -10.43 -3.52
C LEU A 74 -6.27 -11.60 -3.92
N ASP A 75 -5.71 -12.65 -4.49
CA ASP A 75 -6.51 -13.77 -4.98
C ASP A 75 -7.19 -14.54 -3.83
N ARG A 76 -6.51 -14.64 -2.69
CA ARG A 76 -7.08 -15.24 -1.49
C ARG A 76 -8.16 -14.35 -0.89
N ALA A 77 -7.92 -13.03 -0.81
CA ALA A 77 -8.92 -12.07 -0.37
C ALA A 77 -10.21 -12.14 -1.23
N LEU A 78 -10.07 -12.23 -2.55
CA LEU A 78 -11.20 -12.36 -3.46
C LEU A 78 -11.96 -13.69 -3.27
N ARG A 79 -11.25 -14.79 -2.98
CA ARG A 79 -11.91 -16.08 -2.62
C ARG A 79 -12.70 -15.96 -1.31
N LEU A 80 -12.18 -15.25 -0.31
CA LEU A 80 -12.90 -14.97 0.93
C LEU A 80 -14.17 -14.16 0.68
N VAL A 81 -14.11 -13.12 -0.17
CA VAL A 81 -15.31 -12.36 -0.58
C VAL A 81 -16.32 -13.27 -1.27
N ALA A 82 -15.89 -14.11 -2.22
CA ALA A 82 -16.79 -15.04 -2.93
C ALA A 82 -17.48 -16.03 -1.99
N GLY A 83 -16.75 -16.54 -0.98
CA GLY A 83 -17.24 -17.50 0.00
C GLY A 83 -17.95 -16.89 1.22
N MET A 84 -18.04 -15.57 1.31
CA MET A 84 -18.65 -14.90 2.47
C MET A 84 -20.09 -15.36 2.68
N PRO A 85 -20.49 -15.75 3.91
CA PRO A 85 -21.87 -16.16 4.20
C PRO A 85 -22.89 -15.05 3.87
N ASP A 86 -24.01 -15.42 3.28
CA ASP A 86 -25.08 -14.47 2.95
C ASP A 86 -25.62 -13.77 4.19
N SER A 87 -25.69 -14.45 5.33
CA SER A 87 -26.10 -13.84 6.60
C SER A 87 -25.24 -12.64 6.99
N THR A 88 -23.94 -12.73 6.78
CA THR A 88 -22.99 -11.65 7.05
C THR A 88 -23.21 -10.48 6.08
N VAL A 89 -23.21 -10.77 4.80
CA VAL A 89 -23.37 -9.76 3.74
C VAL A 89 -24.67 -9.00 3.88
N TRP A 90 -25.78 -9.72 4.05
CA TRP A 90 -27.10 -9.10 4.22
C TRP A 90 -27.25 -8.42 5.59
N GLY A 91 -26.52 -8.89 6.61
CA GLY A 91 -26.44 -8.22 7.91
C GLY A 91 -25.80 -6.84 7.78
N GLU A 92 -24.63 -6.75 7.15
CA GLU A 92 -23.93 -5.48 6.93
C GLU A 92 -24.73 -4.53 6.03
N LEU A 93 -25.30 -5.04 4.92
CA LEU A 93 -26.12 -4.21 4.03
C LEU A 93 -27.35 -3.64 4.74
N ARG A 94 -28.08 -4.46 5.52
CA ARG A 94 -29.23 -3.98 6.30
C ARG A 94 -28.82 -2.94 7.31
N ALA A 95 -27.69 -3.12 8.00
CA ALA A 95 -27.15 -2.14 8.93
C ALA A 95 -26.79 -0.83 8.22
N ALA A 96 -26.13 -0.91 7.06
CA ALA A 96 -25.75 0.27 6.27
C ALA A 96 -26.95 1.07 5.76
N PHE A 97 -28.05 0.38 5.42
CA PHE A 97 -29.27 1.05 4.96
C PHE A 97 -30.21 1.47 6.12
N ALA A 98 -29.95 1.04 7.35
CA ALA A 98 -30.70 1.46 8.54
C ALA A 98 -32.24 1.44 8.36
N GLY A 99 -32.77 0.36 7.77
CA GLY A 99 -34.22 0.18 7.48
C GLY A 99 -34.71 0.80 6.17
N ARG A 100 -33.87 1.50 5.42
CA ARG A 100 -34.20 1.93 4.04
C ARG A 100 -34.18 0.73 3.10
N GLU A 101 -34.91 0.84 1.97
CA GLU A 101 -34.91 -0.21 0.95
C GLU A 101 -33.52 -0.33 0.30
N ILE A 102 -33.00 -1.56 0.21
CA ILE A 102 -31.74 -1.85 -0.49
C ILE A 102 -32.04 -1.89 -1.99
N PRO A 103 -31.33 -1.08 -2.81
CA PRO A 103 -31.57 -1.03 -4.25
C PRO A 103 -31.41 -2.40 -4.92
N ARG A 104 -32.31 -2.75 -5.85
CA ARG A 104 -32.28 -4.04 -6.56
C ARG A 104 -30.98 -4.29 -7.33
N TRP A 105 -30.38 -3.23 -7.92
CA TRP A 105 -29.10 -3.35 -8.60
C TRP A 105 -28.00 -3.79 -7.64
N LEU A 106 -28.01 -3.30 -6.40
CA LEU A 106 -27.01 -3.64 -5.38
C LEU A 106 -27.15 -5.10 -4.94
N THR A 107 -28.37 -5.58 -4.74
CA THR A 107 -28.62 -6.99 -4.42
C THR A 107 -28.17 -7.92 -5.56
N ALA A 108 -28.44 -7.54 -6.81
CA ALA A 108 -27.98 -8.28 -7.98
C ALA A 108 -26.45 -8.23 -8.15
N PHE A 109 -25.83 -7.10 -7.89
CA PHE A 109 -24.38 -6.92 -8.00
C PHE A 109 -23.61 -7.71 -6.93
N VAL A 110 -24.10 -7.67 -5.70
CA VAL A 110 -23.47 -8.41 -4.58
C VAL A 110 -23.62 -9.92 -4.76
N GLY A 111 -24.76 -10.40 -5.24
CA GLY A 111 -25.02 -11.81 -5.45
C GLY A 111 -25.13 -12.62 -4.16
N SER A 112 -25.22 -13.94 -4.29
CA SER A 112 -25.26 -14.90 -3.18
C SER A 112 -23.93 -15.65 -3.00
N THR A 113 -23.78 -16.37 -1.89
CA THR A 113 -22.57 -17.16 -1.58
C THR A 113 -22.22 -18.09 -2.77
N GLY A 114 -20.96 -18.05 -3.19
CA GLY A 114 -20.44 -18.80 -4.32
C GLY A 114 -20.81 -18.24 -5.71
N GLN A 115 -21.69 -17.23 -5.79
CA GLN A 115 -22.13 -16.60 -7.05
C GLN A 115 -21.70 -15.13 -7.16
N ARG A 116 -20.83 -14.62 -6.28
CA ARG A 116 -20.35 -13.22 -6.27
C ARG A 116 -19.31 -12.92 -7.35
N THR A 117 -19.49 -13.52 -8.54
CA THR A 117 -18.53 -13.38 -9.64
C THR A 117 -18.44 -11.94 -10.17
N GLY A 118 -19.57 -11.24 -10.26
CA GLY A 118 -19.61 -9.84 -10.67
C GLY A 118 -18.86 -8.93 -9.70
N LEU A 119 -19.13 -9.08 -8.40
CA LEU A 119 -18.46 -8.31 -7.35
C LEU A 119 -16.95 -8.56 -7.32
N THR A 120 -16.52 -9.82 -7.31
CA THR A 120 -15.09 -10.16 -7.28
C THR A 120 -14.35 -9.76 -8.55
N ALA A 121 -15.01 -9.87 -9.71
CA ALA A 121 -14.45 -9.38 -10.97
C ALA A 121 -14.29 -7.85 -10.97
N ALA A 122 -15.27 -7.12 -10.44
CA ALA A 122 -15.21 -5.67 -10.29
C ALA A 122 -14.06 -5.24 -9.35
N LEU A 123 -13.93 -5.88 -8.17
CA LEU A 123 -12.84 -5.63 -7.23
C LEU A 123 -11.47 -5.89 -7.86
N ARG A 124 -11.31 -7.03 -8.55
CA ARG A 124 -10.07 -7.36 -9.26
C ARG A 124 -9.75 -6.35 -10.36
N SER A 125 -10.74 -5.96 -11.15
CA SER A 125 -10.59 -5.01 -12.25
C SER A 125 -10.20 -3.63 -11.74
N TYR A 126 -10.86 -3.17 -10.68
CA TYR A 126 -10.52 -1.92 -10.00
C TYR A 126 -9.07 -1.94 -9.49
N PHE A 127 -8.72 -2.95 -8.70
CA PHE A 127 -7.37 -3.08 -8.17
C PHE A 127 -6.31 -3.01 -9.27
N ARG A 128 -6.48 -3.78 -10.34
CA ARG A 128 -5.53 -3.80 -11.46
C ARG A 128 -5.40 -2.48 -12.18
N ALA A 129 -6.51 -1.77 -12.38
CA ALA A 129 -6.50 -0.51 -13.13
C ALA A 129 -6.06 0.70 -12.29
N CYS A 130 -6.49 0.77 -11.04
CA CYS A 130 -6.36 1.97 -10.21
C CYS A 130 -5.28 1.86 -9.12
N LEU A 131 -4.99 0.65 -8.61
CA LEU A 131 -4.08 0.44 -7.49
C LEU A 131 -2.78 -0.24 -7.87
N LEU A 132 -2.82 -1.28 -8.72
CA LEU A 132 -1.64 -2.04 -9.09
C LEU A 132 -0.50 -1.18 -9.63
N PRO A 133 -0.74 -0.12 -10.44
CA PRO A 133 0.33 0.78 -10.88
C PRO A 133 1.06 1.50 -9.74
N TYR A 134 0.39 1.69 -8.60
CA TYR A 134 0.94 2.35 -7.39
C TYR A 134 1.31 1.38 -6.29
N TRP A 135 1.17 0.06 -6.52
CA TRP A 135 1.24 -0.91 -5.44
C TRP A 135 2.61 -0.95 -4.74
N ASP A 136 3.67 -0.67 -5.48
CA ASP A 136 5.01 -0.53 -4.89
C ASP A 136 5.11 0.71 -4.00
N ASP A 137 4.48 1.82 -4.38
CA ASP A 137 4.45 3.05 -3.57
C ASP A 137 3.57 2.84 -2.31
N VAL A 138 2.44 2.13 -2.45
CA VAL A 138 1.59 1.75 -1.31
C VAL A 138 2.36 0.88 -0.31
N ARG A 139 3.11 -0.11 -0.80
CA ARG A 139 3.97 -0.94 0.06
C ARG A 139 5.05 -0.13 0.77
N ALA A 140 5.72 0.74 0.02
CA ALA A 140 6.79 1.57 0.58
C ALA A 140 6.27 2.52 1.67
N GLY A 141 5.14 3.19 1.45
CA GLY A 141 4.50 4.04 2.43
C GLY A 141 4.04 3.29 3.68
N HIS A 142 3.47 2.10 3.48
CA HIS A 142 3.08 1.21 4.57
C HIS A 142 4.30 0.77 5.40
N GLU A 143 5.35 0.27 4.76
CA GLU A 143 6.58 -0.18 5.42
C GLU A 143 7.25 0.95 6.21
N GLN A 144 7.32 2.14 5.63
CA GLN A 144 7.86 3.32 6.31
C GLN A 144 7.09 3.62 7.60
N GLU A 145 5.78 3.57 7.57
CA GLU A 145 4.92 3.84 8.73
C GLU A 145 5.06 2.75 9.80
N VAL A 146 5.15 1.48 9.40
CA VAL A 146 5.41 0.35 10.33
C VAL A 146 6.75 0.53 11.05
N VAL A 147 7.79 0.95 10.34
CA VAL A 147 9.11 1.22 10.92
C VAL A 147 9.02 2.40 11.90
N GLU A 148 8.34 3.48 11.54
CA GLU A 148 8.20 4.66 12.42
C GLU A 148 7.36 4.33 13.66
N PHE A 149 6.26 3.58 13.51
CA PHE A 149 5.48 3.06 14.63
C PHE A 149 6.35 2.21 15.57
N SER A 150 7.15 1.29 15.02
CA SER A 150 8.04 0.44 15.81
C SER A 150 9.10 1.25 16.57
N ARG A 151 9.64 2.30 15.95
CA ARG A 151 10.54 3.25 16.61
C ARG A 151 9.86 4.01 17.73
N SER A 152 8.62 4.45 17.51
CA SER A 152 7.82 5.15 18.52
C SER A 152 7.55 4.25 19.72
N VAL A 153 7.16 2.99 19.48
CA VAL A 153 6.96 1.97 20.52
C VAL A 153 8.25 1.75 21.33
N THR A 154 9.41 1.64 20.64
CA THR A 154 10.69 1.41 21.30
C THR A 154 11.11 2.61 22.17
N ARG A 155 10.85 3.84 21.72
CA ARG A 155 11.26 5.06 22.44
C ARG A 155 10.30 5.49 23.55
N HIS A 156 9.01 5.35 23.34
CA HIS A 156 7.98 5.95 24.18
C HIS A 156 7.00 4.94 24.78
N GLY A 157 7.13 3.66 24.40
CA GLY A 157 6.22 2.59 24.79
C GLY A 157 4.92 2.53 23.98
N MET A 158 4.26 1.37 23.97
CA MET A 158 3.05 1.08 23.19
C MET A 158 1.92 2.08 23.48
N ARG A 159 1.68 2.44 24.75
CA ARG A 159 0.62 3.38 25.15
C ARG A 159 0.74 4.72 24.45
N SER A 160 1.94 5.30 24.43
CA SER A 160 2.20 6.60 23.78
C SER A 160 2.11 6.50 22.25
N ALA A 161 2.59 5.39 21.68
CA ALA A 161 2.57 5.17 20.22
C ALA A 161 1.13 5.06 19.69
N VAL A 162 0.19 4.47 20.45
CA VAL A 162 -1.21 4.32 20.03
C VAL A 162 -2.11 5.47 20.47
N GLN A 163 -1.61 6.41 21.26
CA GLN A 163 -2.42 7.51 21.80
C GLN A 163 -3.15 8.32 20.74
N PRO A 164 -2.55 8.65 19.56
CA PRO A 164 -3.26 9.35 18.49
C PRO A 164 -4.45 8.59 17.92
N LEU A 165 -4.48 7.26 18.11
CA LEU A 165 -5.53 6.37 17.63
C LEU A 165 -6.47 5.92 18.74
N ALA A 166 -6.26 6.40 19.98
CA ALA A 166 -6.92 5.88 21.18
C ALA A 166 -8.44 5.97 21.10
N GLU A 167 -8.99 7.08 20.62
CA GLU A 167 -10.44 7.26 20.50
C GLU A 167 -11.05 6.26 19.49
N THR A 168 -10.35 6.01 18.39
CA THR A 168 -10.75 5.05 17.36
C THR A 168 -10.66 3.61 17.85
N ILE A 169 -9.64 3.31 18.67
CA ILE A 169 -9.41 1.98 19.25
C ILE A 169 -10.42 1.70 20.38
N HIS A 170 -10.75 2.68 21.23
CA HIS A 170 -11.63 2.47 22.38
C HIS A 170 -13.10 2.32 22.02
N ARG A 171 -13.58 2.94 20.96
CA ARG A 171 -14.99 2.95 20.57
C ARG A 171 -15.58 1.56 20.24
N PRO A 172 -14.89 0.69 19.48
CA PRO A 172 -15.38 -0.65 19.16
C PRO A 172 -15.08 -1.71 20.23
N LEU A 173 -14.06 -1.52 21.07
CA LEU A 173 -13.68 -2.47 22.12
C LEU A 173 -14.70 -2.55 23.27
N ALA A 174 -15.66 -1.62 23.32
CA ALA A 174 -16.85 -1.78 24.18
C ALA A 174 -17.75 -2.94 23.77
N SER A 175 -17.53 -3.53 22.60
CA SER A 175 -18.38 -4.58 22.00
C SER A 175 -17.64 -5.88 21.61
N GLY A 176 -16.32 -6.01 21.78
CA GLY A 176 -15.60 -7.22 21.36
C GLY A 176 -14.18 -7.34 21.92
N GLU A 177 -13.83 -8.54 22.36
CA GLU A 177 -12.53 -8.90 22.95
C GLU A 177 -11.47 -9.35 21.92
N GLY A 178 -11.57 -8.91 20.66
CA GLY A 178 -10.67 -9.35 19.60
C GLY A 178 -9.35 -8.58 19.53
N PRO A 179 -8.35 -9.10 18.78
CA PRO A 179 -7.09 -8.41 18.55
C PRO A 179 -7.29 -7.14 17.73
N VAL A 180 -6.43 -6.14 17.97
CA VAL A 180 -6.42 -4.87 17.23
C VAL A 180 -5.25 -4.86 16.26
N THR A 181 -5.55 -4.68 14.98
CA THR A 181 -4.54 -4.53 13.93
C THR A 181 -4.54 -3.10 13.40
N LEU A 182 -3.42 -2.41 13.53
CA LEU A 182 -3.19 -1.11 12.95
C LEU A 182 -2.80 -1.27 11.48
N ALA A 183 -3.52 -0.61 10.59
CA ALA A 183 -3.32 -0.69 9.14
C ALA A 183 -3.05 0.71 8.57
N PRO A 184 -1.79 1.14 8.48
CA PRO A 184 -1.44 2.38 7.81
C PRO A 184 -1.79 2.29 6.33
N SER A 185 -2.40 3.34 5.78
CA SER A 185 -2.86 3.37 4.40
C SER A 185 -2.51 4.70 3.72
N PRO A 186 -1.68 4.66 2.66
CA PRO A 186 -1.41 5.83 1.84
C PRO A 186 -2.61 6.28 1.00
N LEU A 187 -3.65 5.45 0.91
CA LEU A 187 -4.89 5.73 0.16
C LEU A 187 -6.03 6.22 1.06
N TRP A 188 -5.74 6.41 2.34
CA TRP A 188 -6.68 6.97 3.31
C TRP A 188 -6.27 8.40 3.68
N ASP A 189 -7.16 9.37 3.50
CA ASP A 189 -6.94 10.80 3.80
C ASP A 189 -7.89 11.34 4.88
N GLY A 190 -8.60 10.44 5.57
CA GLY A 190 -9.54 10.77 6.64
C GLY A 190 -8.95 10.58 8.04
N GLU A 191 -9.78 10.90 9.03
CA GLU A 191 -9.50 10.54 10.42
C GLU A 191 -9.35 9.01 10.55
N PRO A 192 -8.58 8.52 11.55
CA PRO A 192 -8.49 7.10 11.82
C PRO A 192 -9.86 6.46 11.95
N VAL A 193 -10.06 5.29 11.34
CA VAL A 193 -11.32 4.56 11.35
C VAL A 193 -11.14 3.11 11.76
N GLY A 194 -11.90 2.67 12.76
CA GLY A 194 -11.97 1.28 13.18
C GLY A 194 -13.05 0.52 12.41
N ARG A 195 -12.70 -0.66 11.92
CA ARG A 195 -13.63 -1.60 11.25
C ARG A 195 -13.54 -2.97 11.93
N SER A 196 -14.67 -3.48 12.38
CA SER A 196 -14.75 -4.82 12.96
C SER A 196 -15.00 -5.85 11.88
N PHE A 197 -14.18 -6.88 11.82
CA PHE A 197 -14.28 -7.97 10.86
C PHE A 197 -14.82 -9.25 11.51
N LEU A 198 -15.24 -10.21 10.69
CA LEU A 198 -15.62 -11.54 11.14
C LEU A 198 -14.47 -12.16 11.96
N GLY A 199 -14.81 -12.71 13.13
CA GLY A 199 -13.82 -13.25 14.08
C GLY A 199 -13.42 -12.28 15.19
N GLY A 200 -14.04 -11.09 15.22
CA GLY A 200 -13.82 -10.10 16.30
C GLY A 200 -12.55 -9.27 16.17
N GLU A 201 -11.80 -9.40 15.08
CA GLU A 201 -10.64 -8.56 14.84
C GLU A 201 -11.08 -7.12 14.51
N LEU A 202 -10.47 -6.15 15.20
CA LEU A 202 -10.62 -4.73 14.89
C LEU A 202 -9.43 -4.27 14.06
N ILE A 203 -9.69 -3.77 12.84
CA ILE A 203 -8.66 -3.11 12.03
C ILE A 203 -8.86 -1.61 12.12
N VAL A 204 -7.81 -0.91 12.54
CA VAL A 204 -7.76 0.55 12.59
C VAL A 204 -6.96 1.05 11.41
N VAL A 205 -7.64 1.61 10.43
CA VAL A 205 -7.03 2.28 9.27
C VAL A 205 -6.73 3.72 9.63
N TYR A 206 -5.53 4.19 9.31
CA TYR A 206 -5.10 5.58 9.52
C TYR A 206 -4.17 6.03 8.37
N PRO A 207 -4.10 7.34 8.07
CA PRO A 207 -3.27 7.85 6.99
C PRO A 207 -1.78 7.67 7.30
N THR A 208 -1.00 7.43 6.24
CA THR A 208 0.48 7.47 6.32
C THR A 208 0.99 8.90 6.12
N THR A 209 2.20 9.15 6.60
CA THR A 209 2.89 10.44 6.39
C THR A 209 3.52 10.55 4.99
N ALA A 210 3.69 9.43 4.28
CA ALA A 210 4.27 9.39 2.95
C ALA A 210 3.18 9.53 1.88
N PRO A 211 3.14 10.64 1.11
CA PRO A 211 2.15 10.83 0.05
C PRO A 211 2.40 9.88 -1.12
N LEU A 212 1.32 9.48 -1.80
CA LEU A 212 1.43 8.79 -3.08
C LEU A 212 1.87 9.78 -4.18
N PRO A 213 2.69 9.32 -5.14
CA PRO A 213 3.01 10.14 -6.29
C PRO A 213 1.72 10.45 -7.10
N PRO A 214 1.63 11.64 -7.74
CA PRO A 214 0.44 12.03 -8.50
C PRO A 214 0.17 11.10 -9.69
N GLU A 215 1.23 10.54 -10.27
CA GLU A 215 1.18 9.54 -11.35
C GLU A 215 2.20 8.44 -11.08
N PRO A 216 1.88 7.19 -11.44
CA PRO A 216 2.83 6.10 -11.26
C PRO A 216 3.96 6.29 -12.26
N SER A 217 5.20 6.36 -11.78
CA SER A 217 6.36 6.43 -12.65
C SER A 217 6.54 5.12 -13.40
N THR A 218 6.59 5.17 -14.71
CA THR A 218 7.00 4.01 -15.51
C THR A 218 8.49 3.69 -15.27
N PRO A 219 8.93 2.45 -15.44
CA PRO A 219 10.36 2.13 -15.37
C PRO A 219 11.23 3.03 -16.25
N ARG A 220 10.71 3.41 -17.42
CA ARG A 220 11.41 4.30 -18.35
C ARG A 220 11.52 5.73 -17.83
N GLU A 221 10.44 6.28 -17.27
CA GLU A 221 10.45 7.63 -16.67
C GLU A 221 11.38 7.69 -15.46
N ARG A 222 11.37 6.66 -14.61
CA ARG A 222 12.33 6.54 -13.51
C ARG A 222 13.77 6.49 -13.99
N GLN A 223 14.05 5.75 -15.04
CA GLN A 223 15.38 5.68 -15.64
C GLN A 223 15.81 7.06 -16.16
N VAL A 224 14.94 7.76 -16.91
CA VAL A 224 15.22 9.10 -17.43
C VAL A 224 15.45 10.09 -16.28
N ALA A 225 14.63 10.09 -15.26
CA ALA A 225 14.80 10.95 -14.07
C ALA A 225 16.13 10.65 -13.35
N MET A 226 16.51 9.37 -13.25
CA MET A 226 17.77 8.95 -12.66
C MET A 226 18.97 9.44 -13.49
N GLU A 227 18.87 9.34 -14.81
CA GLU A 227 19.91 9.84 -15.74
C GLU A 227 20.04 11.37 -15.67
N GLN A 228 18.93 12.08 -15.52
CA GLN A 228 18.93 13.53 -15.31
C GLN A 228 19.56 13.93 -13.98
N LEU A 229 19.28 13.19 -12.90
CA LEU A 229 19.80 13.48 -11.56
C LEU A 229 21.28 13.16 -11.43
N LEU A 230 21.71 11.99 -11.87
CA LEU A 230 23.04 11.44 -11.62
C LEU A 230 23.99 11.59 -12.83
N GLY A 231 23.44 11.83 -14.00
CA GLY A 231 24.10 11.66 -15.28
C GLY A 231 24.05 10.21 -15.78
N HIS A 232 24.01 10.04 -17.10
CA HIS A 232 23.80 8.74 -17.78
C HIS A 232 24.74 7.64 -17.26
N THR A 233 26.01 7.93 -17.12
CA THR A 233 27.04 6.97 -16.68
C THR A 233 26.81 6.43 -15.27
N ARG A 234 26.52 7.30 -14.31
CA ARG A 234 26.30 6.89 -12.91
C ARG A 234 25.00 6.13 -12.76
N ALA A 235 23.97 6.54 -13.49
CA ALA A 235 22.70 5.80 -13.55
C ALA A 235 22.93 4.39 -14.14
N ALA A 236 23.66 4.26 -15.23
CA ALA A 236 24.01 2.96 -15.82
C ALA A 236 24.80 2.07 -14.86
N ILE A 237 25.76 2.62 -14.11
CA ILE A 237 26.50 1.87 -13.08
C ILE A 237 25.56 1.32 -12.01
N LEU A 238 24.66 2.14 -11.45
CA LEU A 238 23.69 1.70 -10.45
C LEU A 238 22.78 0.60 -10.99
N HIS A 239 22.26 0.75 -12.20
CA HIS A 239 21.41 -0.28 -12.85
C HIS A 239 22.14 -1.61 -13.06
N ASN A 240 23.43 -1.58 -13.32
CA ASN A 240 24.23 -2.79 -13.52
C ASN A 240 24.77 -3.43 -12.23
N LEU A 241 24.58 -2.76 -11.06
CA LEU A 241 24.93 -3.28 -9.74
C LEU A 241 23.79 -4.02 -9.02
N THR A 242 22.82 -4.58 -9.76
CA THR A 242 21.74 -5.41 -9.18
C THR A 242 22.28 -6.65 -8.44
N SER A 243 23.48 -7.09 -8.80
CA SER A 243 24.26 -8.09 -8.05
C SER A 243 25.67 -7.59 -7.80
N PRO A 244 26.29 -7.92 -6.64
CA PRO A 244 27.66 -7.50 -6.34
C PRO A 244 28.67 -8.01 -7.37
N CYS A 245 29.48 -7.12 -7.96
CA CYS A 245 30.49 -7.48 -8.96
C CYS A 245 31.79 -6.67 -8.79
N GLY A 246 32.84 -7.12 -9.45
CA GLY A 246 34.14 -6.42 -9.47
C GLY A 246 34.18 -5.29 -10.48
N THR A 247 35.18 -4.38 -10.34
CA THR A 247 35.34 -3.22 -11.24
C THR A 247 35.46 -3.61 -12.71
N THR A 248 36.23 -4.67 -13.02
CA THR A 248 36.43 -5.15 -14.41
C THR A 248 35.12 -5.62 -15.04
N GLU A 249 34.34 -6.38 -14.29
CA GLU A 249 33.05 -6.87 -14.77
C GLU A 249 32.05 -5.75 -14.95
N LEU A 250 32.01 -4.81 -14.00
CA LEU A 250 31.13 -3.64 -14.10
C LEU A 250 31.50 -2.76 -15.28
N ALA A 251 32.79 -2.49 -15.48
CA ALA A 251 33.29 -1.73 -16.63
C ALA A 251 32.84 -2.35 -17.98
N ARG A 252 32.91 -3.67 -18.08
CA ARG A 252 32.40 -4.41 -19.25
C ARG A 252 30.89 -4.28 -19.43
N ARG A 253 30.10 -4.37 -18.34
CA ARG A 253 28.63 -4.25 -18.36
C ARG A 253 28.18 -2.86 -18.79
N VAL A 254 28.89 -1.82 -18.40
CA VAL A 254 28.58 -0.43 -18.73
C VAL A 254 29.32 0.09 -19.95
N GLU A 255 30.07 -0.78 -20.64
CA GLU A 255 30.86 -0.49 -21.86
C GLU A 255 31.84 0.68 -21.68
N MET A 256 32.56 0.71 -20.55
CA MET A 256 33.45 1.79 -20.21
C MET A 256 34.86 1.30 -19.80
N SER A 257 35.83 2.22 -19.78
CA SER A 257 37.16 1.90 -19.29
C SER A 257 37.15 1.66 -17.76
N MET A 258 38.03 0.78 -17.26
CA MET A 258 38.17 0.55 -15.81
C MET A 258 38.50 1.81 -15.01
N PRO A 259 39.42 2.69 -15.47
CA PRO A 259 39.71 3.95 -14.75
C PRO A 259 38.46 4.82 -14.61
N THR A 260 37.74 5.07 -15.68
CA THR A 260 36.49 5.86 -15.70
C THR A 260 35.43 5.24 -14.80
N THR A 261 35.24 3.91 -14.85
CA THR A 261 34.30 3.20 -13.99
C THR A 261 34.68 3.37 -12.52
N SER A 262 35.99 3.29 -12.18
CA SER A 262 36.49 3.49 -10.82
C SER A 262 36.23 4.89 -10.29
N GLU A 263 36.40 5.92 -11.12
CA GLU A 263 36.10 7.32 -10.77
C GLU A 263 34.62 7.51 -10.43
N HIS A 264 33.73 6.99 -11.27
CA HIS A 264 32.30 7.08 -11.01
C HIS A 264 31.86 6.30 -9.78
N ILE A 265 32.45 5.10 -9.55
CA ILE A 265 32.21 4.33 -8.33
C ILE A 265 32.68 5.11 -7.09
N ALA A 266 33.80 5.79 -7.15
CA ALA A 266 34.29 6.61 -6.04
C ALA A 266 33.30 7.70 -5.66
N VAL A 267 32.68 8.37 -6.64
CA VAL A 267 31.62 9.36 -6.39
C VAL A 267 30.37 8.69 -5.78
N LEU A 268 29.89 7.59 -6.36
CA LEU A 268 28.70 6.86 -5.85
C LEU A 268 28.93 6.29 -4.45
N ARG A 269 30.17 5.94 -4.10
CA ARG A 269 30.54 5.54 -2.75
C ARG A 269 30.56 6.72 -1.79
N ALA A 270 31.12 7.85 -2.20
CA ALA A 270 31.16 9.07 -1.39
C ALA A 270 29.74 9.60 -1.08
N THR A 271 28.79 9.38 -1.98
CA THR A 271 27.36 9.72 -1.76
C THR A 271 26.57 8.63 -1.00
N GLY A 272 27.23 7.52 -0.61
CA GLY A 272 26.59 6.43 0.11
C GLY A 272 25.66 5.54 -0.73
N LEU A 273 25.65 5.67 -2.05
CA LEU A 273 24.81 4.86 -2.95
C LEU A 273 25.41 3.48 -3.24
N VAL A 274 26.72 3.36 -3.20
CA VAL A 274 27.47 2.13 -3.45
C VAL A 274 28.40 1.84 -2.28
N THR A 275 28.53 0.59 -1.90
CA THR A 275 29.56 0.10 -0.98
C THR A 275 30.61 -0.68 -1.73
N THR A 276 31.84 -0.72 -1.19
CA THR A 276 32.95 -1.45 -1.78
C THR A 276 33.60 -2.29 -0.69
N THR A 277 33.63 -3.61 -0.90
CA THR A 277 34.23 -4.57 0.03
C THR A 277 35.44 -5.22 -0.65
N ARG A 278 36.56 -5.33 0.07
CA ARG A 278 37.74 -6.02 -0.40
C ARG A 278 37.73 -7.47 0.06
N ILE A 279 37.82 -8.39 -0.87
CA ILE A 279 37.87 -9.82 -0.61
C ILE A 279 39.20 -10.35 -1.18
N GLY A 280 40.21 -10.45 -0.32
CA GLY A 280 41.59 -10.81 -0.74
C GLY A 280 42.17 -9.76 -1.66
N LYS A 281 42.55 -10.16 -2.87
CA LYS A 281 43.08 -9.26 -3.93
C LYS A 281 42.00 -8.60 -4.77
N ASN A 282 40.74 -9.02 -4.63
CA ASN A 282 39.61 -8.56 -5.43
C ASN A 282 38.77 -7.52 -4.67
N VAL A 283 38.16 -6.63 -5.44
CA VAL A 283 37.21 -5.62 -4.95
C VAL A 283 35.83 -5.97 -5.45
N ARG A 284 34.82 -5.90 -4.59
CA ARG A 284 33.43 -6.05 -4.95
C ARG A 284 32.63 -4.81 -4.61
N HIS A 285 31.83 -4.34 -5.53
CA HIS A 285 30.92 -3.24 -5.41
C HIS A 285 29.50 -3.77 -5.28
N ALA A 286 28.69 -3.14 -4.43
CA ALA A 286 27.29 -3.46 -4.22
C ALA A 286 26.48 -2.19 -3.95
N LEU A 287 25.19 -2.20 -4.27
CA LEU A 287 24.29 -1.14 -3.85
C LEU A 287 24.15 -1.14 -2.32
N THR A 288 24.10 0.04 -1.74
CA THR A 288 23.64 0.21 -0.36
C THR A 288 22.11 0.18 -0.30
N PRO A 289 21.49 0.10 0.89
CA PRO A 289 20.04 0.29 1.02
C PRO A 289 19.57 1.61 0.38
N LEU A 290 20.33 2.71 0.54
CA LEU A 290 20.04 3.99 -0.11
C LEU A 290 20.13 3.90 -1.65
N GLY A 291 21.13 3.21 -2.17
CA GLY A 291 21.28 2.96 -3.61
C GLY A 291 20.14 2.12 -4.17
N LEU A 292 19.67 1.12 -3.43
CA LEU A 292 18.51 0.29 -3.79
C LEU A 292 17.22 1.13 -3.79
N VAL A 293 17.00 1.94 -2.76
CA VAL A 293 15.85 2.85 -2.68
C VAL A 293 15.84 3.82 -3.87
N LEU A 294 16.98 4.45 -4.17
CA LEU A 294 17.09 5.38 -5.29
C LEU A 294 16.81 4.68 -6.64
N LEU A 295 17.33 3.47 -6.85
CA LEU A 295 17.17 2.71 -8.08
C LEU A 295 15.74 2.21 -8.27
N SER A 296 15.10 1.76 -7.20
CA SER A 296 13.73 1.25 -7.23
C SER A 296 12.68 2.35 -7.26
N GLY A 297 13.05 3.59 -6.94
CA GLY A 297 12.12 4.68 -6.66
C GLY A 297 11.31 4.45 -5.38
N ARG A 298 11.75 3.50 -4.53
CA ARG A 298 11.12 3.17 -3.25
C ARG A 298 11.80 4.00 -2.16
N ARG A 299 11.01 4.67 -1.37
CA ARG A 299 11.43 5.29 -0.11
C ARG A 299 11.33 4.31 1.05
#